data_62d3714d6f3a81022bb471737ff2c86a
#
_entry.id   62d3714d6f3a81022bb471737ff2c86a
#
_cell.length_a   1.000
_cell.length_b   1.000
_cell.length_c   1.000
_cell.angle_alpha   90.00
_cell.angle_beta   90.00
_cell.angle_gamma   90.00
#
_symmetry.space_group_name_H-M   'P 1'
#
loop_
_entity.id
_entity.type
_entity.pdbx_description
1 polymer ?
#
loop_
_entity_poly.entity_id
_entity_poly.type
_entity_poly.pdbx_seq_one_letter_code
_entity_poly.pdbx_strand_id
1 'polypeptide(L)'
;YFEELLENNKIHLSSMMSVLNRFINDPDSESRIRELKKDKNAQQFMFVDEFQDTDDSQIESLLRIAQVLDYKLFLVGDIKQCIYRFRGAKEKAFDQLGIEKDPSQWLQFPLRRNYRTDKHLLDIFDRSFTAWGQMQEELLTYVPDNDRLIGTRDFNGSYLAKKDRFYRRLPATNEEMRIPVLVEEIKRIQKRIDYEESHGMKLSAKEKSIAILVRENWQADMIRTECARLGISVHTNTGGDLYMSQPAIDMLTLVNALVHFDEADYLYNLVTSNFFNLDIPKSNLYEIRMKIRTGGWRAKTDEKEQVNYLINFMNLMLANTVDKNNKWEYIVASLRTQPILQAIRKVYSTLEPWKHFSDDPWKQHYYQLNVDLLFEQLINACNVDRLTINTLQEHLHNSIVSQVSVDSRTPTKNEDVAEIQCITVHKSKGLEYGHVIMPFCSASMDFIKKTQLHISTTKHEDRHQIGYSMSVGNSGETVQNEYYDE
;
A
#
# COMPACT_ATOMS: atom_id res chain seq x y z
N TYR A 1 6.67 -23.60 -18.22
CA TYR A 1 6.93 -22.47 -17.29
C TYR A 1 7.03 -22.94 -15.84
N PHE A 2 6.07 -23.71 -15.30
CA PHE A 2 6.10 -24.18 -13.91
C PHE A 2 7.22 -25.22 -13.69
N GLU A 3 7.38 -26.17 -14.58
CA GLU A 3 8.46 -27.17 -14.56
C GLU A 3 9.83 -26.52 -14.70
N GLU A 4 9.98 -25.54 -15.59
CA GLU A 4 11.19 -24.77 -15.77
C GLU A 4 11.59 -23.96 -14.52
N LEU A 5 10.61 -23.43 -13.77
CA LEU A 5 10.87 -22.75 -12.50
C LEU A 5 11.37 -23.73 -11.44
N LEU A 6 10.78 -24.92 -11.36
CA LEU A 6 11.18 -25.96 -10.41
C LEU A 6 12.60 -26.51 -10.72
N GLU A 7 12.93 -26.72 -11.99
CA GLU A 7 14.27 -27.11 -12.44
C GLU A 7 15.33 -26.08 -12.03
N ASN A 8 14.96 -24.80 -11.97
CA ASN A 8 15.82 -23.71 -11.51
C ASN A 8 15.73 -23.44 -9.99
N ASN A 9 15.12 -24.33 -9.20
CA ASN A 9 14.82 -24.14 -7.77
C ASN A 9 14.06 -22.84 -7.47
N LYS A 10 13.18 -22.43 -8.37
CA LYS A 10 12.31 -21.26 -8.22
C LYS A 10 10.86 -21.70 -8.17
N ILE A 11 10.07 -21.00 -7.38
CA ILE A 11 8.63 -21.20 -7.30
C ILE A 11 7.93 -19.83 -7.29
N HIS A 12 6.87 -19.72 -8.04
CA HIS A 12 6.04 -18.51 -7.97
C HIS A 12 5.25 -18.50 -6.66
N LEU A 13 5.20 -17.36 -5.98
CA LEU A 13 4.56 -17.25 -4.66
C LEU A 13 3.10 -17.73 -4.66
N SER A 14 2.34 -17.42 -5.72
CA SER A 14 0.95 -17.89 -5.89
C SER A 14 0.80 -19.41 -6.05
N SER A 15 1.86 -20.11 -6.47
CA SER A 15 1.86 -21.56 -6.65
C SER A 15 2.36 -22.34 -5.43
N MET A 16 2.92 -21.61 -4.44
CA MET A 16 3.56 -22.23 -3.27
C MET A 16 2.58 -23.08 -2.46
N MET A 17 1.36 -22.60 -2.23
CA MET A 17 0.34 -23.34 -1.48
C MET A 17 -0.12 -24.60 -2.25
N SER A 18 -0.28 -24.50 -3.56
CA SER A 18 -0.65 -25.66 -4.40
C SER A 18 0.41 -26.75 -4.37
N VAL A 19 1.71 -26.36 -4.38
CA VAL A 19 2.82 -27.31 -4.28
C VAL A 19 2.88 -27.93 -2.89
N LEU A 20 2.72 -27.14 -1.84
CA LEU A 20 2.66 -27.62 -0.46
C LEU A 20 1.51 -28.63 -0.28
N ASN A 21 0.30 -28.27 -0.72
CA ASN A 21 -0.86 -29.18 -0.65
C ASN A 21 -0.64 -30.49 -1.39
N ARG A 22 -0.03 -30.44 -2.56
CA ARG A 22 0.32 -31.64 -3.33
C ARG A 22 1.31 -32.51 -2.57
N PHE A 23 2.32 -31.90 -1.97
CA PHE A 23 3.34 -32.59 -1.18
C PHE A 23 2.76 -33.25 0.09
N ILE A 24 1.96 -32.52 0.87
CA ILE A 24 1.43 -33.05 2.14
C ILE A 24 0.33 -34.08 1.96
N ASN A 25 -0.34 -34.11 0.79
CA ASN A 25 -1.35 -35.11 0.44
C ASN A 25 -0.77 -36.31 -0.32
N ASP A 26 0.51 -36.26 -0.70
CA ASP A 26 1.18 -37.39 -1.32
C ASP A 26 1.53 -38.46 -0.28
N PRO A 27 1.05 -39.70 -0.42
CA PRO A 27 1.31 -40.79 0.52
C PRO A 27 2.81 -41.06 0.75
N ASP A 28 3.64 -40.92 -0.28
CA ASP A 28 5.07 -41.14 -0.21
C ASP A 28 5.82 -40.07 0.60
N SER A 29 5.21 -38.91 0.74
CA SER A 29 5.75 -37.76 1.51
C SER A 29 5.45 -37.86 3.00
N GLU A 30 4.47 -38.65 3.42
CA GLU A 30 4.04 -38.74 4.82
C GLU A 30 5.19 -39.19 5.74
N SER A 31 5.99 -40.16 5.34
CA SER A 31 7.15 -40.62 6.12
C SER A 31 8.18 -39.49 6.33
N ARG A 32 8.44 -38.70 5.29
CA ARG A 32 9.36 -37.56 5.34
C ARG A 32 8.83 -36.44 6.23
N ILE A 33 7.52 -36.19 6.21
CA ILE A 33 6.89 -35.21 7.09
C ILE A 33 7.02 -35.67 8.55
N ARG A 34 6.78 -36.97 8.83
CA ARG A 34 6.91 -37.53 10.18
C ARG A 34 8.35 -37.43 10.75
N GLU A 35 9.35 -37.45 9.89
CA GLU A 35 10.77 -37.28 10.29
C GLU A 35 11.08 -35.85 10.77
N LEU A 36 10.27 -34.85 10.38
CA LEU A 36 10.41 -33.47 10.85
C LEU A 36 10.07 -33.28 12.33
N LYS A 37 9.37 -34.27 12.94
CA LYS A 37 9.06 -34.24 14.38
C LYS A 37 10.33 -34.54 15.17
N LYS A 38 10.91 -33.51 15.78
CA LYS A 38 12.21 -33.60 16.52
C LYS A 38 12.17 -34.52 17.75
N ASP A 39 11.05 -34.47 18.47
CA ASP A 39 10.83 -35.35 19.64
C ASP A 39 9.57 -36.19 19.43
N LYS A 40 9.74 -37.47 19.19
CA LYS A 40 8.63 -38.40 18.92
C LYS A 40 7.77 -38.69 20.15
N ASN A 41 8.28 -38.40 21.35
CA ASN A 41 7.62 -38.71 22.63
C ASN A 41 6.94 -37.49 23.27
N ALA A 42 7.29 -36.26 22.84
CA ALA A 42 6.68 -35.04 23.37
C ALA A 42 5.41 -34.63 22.64
N GLN A 43 4.40 -34.24 23.39
CA GLN A 43 3.25 -33.59 22.80
C GLN A 43 3.65 -32.20 22.25
N GLN A 44 3.42 -31.98 20.98
CA GLN A 44 3.74 -30.74 20.33
C GLN A 44 2.47 -29.98 19.96
N PHE A 45 2.58 -28.66 19.90
CA PHE A 45 1.47 -27.77 19.62
C PHE A 45 1.78 -26.96 18.37
N MET A 46 0.75 -26.72 17.56
CA MET A 46 0.79 -25.77 16.44
C MET A 46 -0.11 -24.61 16.77
N PHE A 47 0.46 -23.41 16.86
CA PHE A 47 -0.26 -22.18 17.12
C PHE A 47 -0.51 -21.43 15.81
N VAL A 48 -1.75 -21.05 15.56
CA VAL A 48 -2.15 -20.28 14.39
C VAL A 48 -2.88 -19.05 14.87
N ASP A 49 -2.31 -17.89 14.59
CA ASP A 49 -2.92 -16.60 14.89
C ASP A 49 -3.66 -16.05 13.65
N GLU A 50 -4.61 -15.14 13.87
CA GLU A 50 -5.44 -14.53 12.82
C GLU A 50 -6.12 -15.57 11.91
N PHE A 51 -6.62 -16.66 12.50
CA PHE A 51 -7.16 -17.81 11.76
C PHE A 51 -8.30 -17.43 10.80
N GLN A 52 -9.06 -16.36 11.07
CA GLN A 52 -10.10 -15.85 10.19
C GLN A 52 -9.60 -15.35 8.83
N ASP A 53 -8.28 -15.15 8.66
CA ASP A 53 -7.69 -14.70 7.40
C ASP A 53 -7.15 -15.84 6.52
N THR A 54 -7.36 -17.09 6.96
CA THR A 54 -6.92 -18.29 6.21
C THR A 54 -7.90 -18.65 5.10
N ASP A 55 -7.37 -19.11 3.98
CA ASP A 55 -8.14 -19.70 2.88
C ASP A 55 -8.30 -21.22 3.04
N ASP A 56 -9.18 -21.82 2.24
CA ASP A 56 -9.48 -23.26 2.29
C ASP A 56 -8.23 -24.13 2.14
N SER A 57 -7.37 -23.76 1.21
CA SER A 57 -6.11 -24.46 0.92
C SER A 57 -5.15 -24.46 2.10
N GLN A 58 -5.09 -23.32 2.80
CA GLN A 58 -4.27 -23.18 4.01
C GLN A 58 -4.86 -23.99 5.17
N ILE A 59 -6.19 -23.98 5.33
CA ILE A 59 -6.88 -24.76 6.36
C ILE A 59 -6.67 -26.26 6.15
N GLU A 60 -6.86 -26.76 4.92
CA GLU A 60 -6.60 -28.18 4.58
C GLU A 60 -5.15 -28.57 4.87
N SER A 61 -4.19 -27.75 4.44
CA SER A 61 -2.76 -27.99 4.67
C SER A 61 -2.45 -28.07 6.16
N LEU A 62 -2.97 -27.14 6.93
CA LEU A 62 -2.74 -27.02 8.38
C LEU A 62 -3.31 -28.24 9.10
N LEU A 63 -4.55 -28.65 8.80
CA LEU A 63 -5.18 -29.82 9.39
C LEU A 63 -4.42 -31.11 9.05
N ARG A 64 -3.99 -31.24 7.79
CA ARG A 64 -3.24 -32.42 7.34
C ARG A 64 -1.87 -32.51 8.01
N ILE A 65 -1.12 -31.41 8.08
CA ILE A 65 0.19 -31.37 8.77
C ILE A 65 0.02 -31.71 10.26
N ALA A 66 -0.97 -31.12 10.92
CA ALA A 66 -1.22 -31.40 12.32
C ALA A 66 -1.57 -32.90 12.56
N GLN A 67 -2.37 -33.49 11.67
CA GLN A 67 -2.71 -34.91 11.72
C GLN A 67 -1.48 -35.80 11.53
N VAL A 68 -0.65 -35.54 10.50
CA VAL A 68 0.52 -36.36 10.18
C VAL A 68 1.58 -36.27 11.29
N LEU A 69 1.77 -35.10 11.86
CA LEU A 69 2.76 -34.85 12.92
C LEU A 69 2.22 -35.13 14.34
N ASP A 70 0.92 -35.42 14.46
CA ASP A 70 0.25 -35.60 15.76
C ASP A 70 0.44 -34.33 16.64
N TYR A 71 0.16 -33.16 16.07
CA TYR A 71 0.20 -31.88 16.77
C TYR A 71 -1.18 -31.50 17.27
N LYS A 72 -1.24 -30.93 18.47
CA LYS A 72 -2.45 -30.26 18.96
C LYS A 72 -2.53 -28.85 18.40
N LEU A 73 -3.64 -28.53 17.79
CA LEU A 73 -3.89 -27.21 17.22
C LEU A 73 -4.39 -26.24 18.29
N PHE A 74 -3.83 -25.05 18.28
CA PHE A 74 -4.28 -23.90 19.04
C PHE A 74 -4.53 -22.74 18.07
N LEU A 75 -5.80 -22.48 17.79
CA LEU A 75 -6.23 -21.50 16.79
C LEU A 75 -6.76 -20.26 17.49
N VAL A 76 -6.28 -19.10 17.09
CA VAL A 76 -6.73 -17.80 17.60
C VAL A 76 -7.24 -16.96 16.45
N GLY A 77 -8.41 -16.35 16.61
CA GLY A 77 -8.96 -15.48 15.59
C GLY A 77 -10.28 -14.83 16.02
N ASP A 78 -10.70 -13.84 15.25
CA ASP A 78 -11.97 -13.15 15.42
C ASP A 78 -12.66 -13.00 14.07
N ILE A 79 -13.76 -13.74 13.85
CA ILE A 79 -14.52 -13.73 12.60
C ILE A 79 -14.94 -12.30 12.21
N LYS A 80 -15.25 -11.45 13.18
CA LYS A 80 -15.62 -10.04 12.95
C LYS A 80 -14.51 -9.20 12.33
N GLN A 81 -13.26 -9.68 12.38
CA GLN A 81 -12.07 -9.04 11.77
C GLN A 81 -11.68 -9.65 10.42
N CYS A 82 -12.51 -10.51 9.83
CA CYS A 82 -12.28 -11.09 8.51
C CYS A 82 -12.52 -10.03 7.42
N ILE A 83 -11.46 -9.35 6.97
CA ILE A 83 -11.50 -8.31 5.93
C ILE A 83 -10.78 -8.71 4.64
N TYR A 84 -10.24 -9.94 4.56
CA TYR A 84 -9.49 -10.45 3.40
C TYR A 84 -10.29 -11.44 2.52
N ARG A 85 -11.62 -11.31 2.46
CA ARG A 85 -12.48 -12.18 1.62
C ARG A 85 -12.05 -12.20 0.16
N PHE A 86 -11.57 -11.08 -0.38
CA PHE A 86 -11.06 -10.98 -1.76
C PHE A 86 -9.77 -11.78 -2.01
N ARG A 87 -9.10 -12.27 -0.96
CA ARG A 87 -7.95 -13.19 -1.05
C ARG A 87 -8.33 -14.65 -0.81
N GLY A 88 -9.62 -14.96 -0.72
CA GLY A 88 -10.11 -16.31 -0.44
C GLY A 88 -10.35 -16.62 1.04
N ALA A 89 -10.08 -15.67 1.95
CA ALA A 89 -10.45 -15.84 3.35
C ALA A 89 -11.98 -15.96 3.47
N LYS A 90 -12.43 -16.95 4.22
CA LYS A 90 -13.85 -17.20 4.40
C LYS A 90 -14.32 -16.72 5.75
N GLU A 91 -15.47 -16.06 5.77
CA GLU A 91 -16.19 -15.67 6.96
C GLU A 91 -16.48 -16.90 7.87
N LYS A 92 -16.58 -18.08 7.26
CA LYS A 92 -16.85 -19.36 7.91
C LYS A 92 -15.59 -20.23 8.07
N ALA A 93 -14.40 -19.64 8.20
CA ALA A 93 -13.16 -20.42 8.39
C ALA A 93 -13.25 -21.38 9.57
N PHE A 94 -13.88 -20.98 10.67
CA PHE A 94 -14.08 -21.85 11.83
C PHE A 94 -15.10 -22.96 11.60
N ASP A 95 -16.09 -22.78 10.72
CA ASP A 95 -17.08 -23.82 10.41
C ASP A 95 -16.45 -25.02 9.71
N GLN A 96 -15.36 -24.79 8.96
CA GLN A 96 -14.61 -25.84 8.28
C GLN A 96 -13.88 -26.79 9.25
N LEU A 97 -13.69 -26.37 10.49
CA LEU A 97 -13.13 -27.22 11.52
C LEU A 97 -14.11 -28.32 12.02
N GLY A 98 -15.35 -28.29 11.50
CA GLY A 98 -16.37 -29.25 11.90
C GLY A 98 -16.86 -29.11 13.33
N ILE A 99 -16.67 -27.95 13.96
CA ILE A 99 -17.06 -27.67 15.36
C ILE A 99 -18.57 -27.89 15.58
N GLU A 100 -19.38 -27.50 14.60
CA GLU A 100 -20.83 -27.70 14.67
C GLU A 100 -21.22 -29.17 14.58
N LYS A 101 -20.42 -29.98 13.82
CA LYS A 101 -20.69 -31.41 13.61
C LYS A 101 -20.27 -32.24 14.82
N ASP A 102 -19.15 -31.90 15.44
CA ASP A 102 -18.64 -32.58 16.64
C ASP A 102 -17.95 -31.57 17.57
N PRO A 103 -18.74 -30.91 18.43
CA PRO A 103 -18.22 -29.94 19.40
C PRO A 103 -17.23 -30.54 20.41
N SER A 104 -17.25 -31.85 20.60
CA SER A 104 -16.37 -32.53 21.60
C SER A 104 -14.88 -32.56 21.19
N GLN A 105 -14.61 -32.39 19.91
CA GLN A 105 -13.23 -32.39 19.40
C GLN A 105 -12.49 -31.06 19.68
N TRP A 106 -13.23 -29.98 19.99
CA TRP A 106 -12.66 -28.65 20.15
C TRP A 106 -13.03 -28.03 21.49
N LEU A 107 -12.03 -27.54 22.20
CA LEU A 107 -12.22 -26.69 23.36
C LEU A 107 -12.29 -25.23 22.91
N GLN A 108 -13.38 -24.55 23.24
CA GLN A 108 -13.57 -23.14 22.87
C GLN A 108 -13.38 -22.23 24.09
N PHE A 109 -12.55 -21.20 23.91
CA PHE A 109 -12.24 -20.23 24.94
C PHE A 109 -12.56 -18.81 24.44
N PRO A 110 -13.77 -18.26 24.69
CA PRO A 110 -14.11 -16.91 24.26
C PRO A 110 -13.34 -15.87 25.07
N LEU A 111 -12.54 -15.03 24.36
CA LEU A 111 -11.80 -13.92 24.96
C LEU A 111 -12.66 -12.66 24.91
N ARG A 112 -13.47 -12.41 25.92
CA ARG A 112 -14.38 -11.25 25.98
C ARG A 112 -13.78 -10.02 26.66
N ARG A 113 -12.73 -10.18 27.47
CA ARG A 113 -12.08 -9.04 28.15
C ARG A 113 -11.13 -8.33 27.22
N ASN A 114 -11.39 -7.04 27.00
CA ASN A 114 -10.55 -6.17 26.18
C ASN A 114 -9.72 -5.26 27.08
N TYR A 115 -8.39 -5.34 26.93
CA TYR A 115 -7.41 -4.57 27.69
C TYR A 115 -6.84 -3.40 26.87
N ARG A 116 -7.18 -3.29 25.58
CA ARG A 116 -6.65 -2.30 24.65
C ARG A 116 -7.50 -1.06 24.59
N THR A 117 -8.81 -1.23 24.42
CA THR A 117 -9.75 -0.16 24.12
C THR A 117 -10.50 0.28 25.38
N ASP A 118 -10.75 1.61 25.47
CA ASP A 118 -11.55 2.15 26.57
C ASP A 118 -12.97 1.57 26.58
N LYS A 119 -13.48 1.29 27.79
CA LYS A 119 -14.79 0.66 27.98
C LYS A 119 -15.95 1.45 27.36
N HIS A 120 -15.88 2.80 27.40
CA HIS A 120 -16.94 3.64 26.85
C HIS A 120 -17.00 3.55 25.31
N LEU A 121 -15.84 3.42 24.64
CA LEU A 121 -15.81 3.21 23.19
C LEU A 121 -16.37 1.82 22.83
N LEU A 122 -16.02 0.79 23.60
CA LEU A 122 -16.56 -0.55 23.40
C LEU A 122 -18.07 -0.60 23.60
N ASP A 123 -18.61 0.12 24.59
CA ASP A 123 -20.07 0.25 24.80
C ASP A 123 -20.78 0.96 23.64
N ILE A 124 -20.09 1.89 22.97
CA ILE A 124 -20.63 2.54 21.77
C ILE A 124 -20.64 1.55 20.59
N PHE A 125 -19.56 0.79 20.40
CA PHE A 125 -19.49 -0.23 19.35
C PHE A 125 -20.53 -1.32 19.54
N ASP A 126 -20.69 -1.84 20.77
CA ASP A 126 -21.70 -2.83 21.10
C ASP A 126 -23.11 -2.37 20.71
N ARG A 127 -23.48 -1.14 21.09
CA ARG A 127 -24.78 -0.56 20.71
C ARG A 127 -24.92 -0.36 19.20
N SER A 128 -23.85 0.06 18.53
CA SER A 128 -23.88 0.29 17.09
C SER A 128 -24.04 -1.03 16.32
N PHE A 129 -23.26 -2.05 16.68
CA PHE A 129 -23.32 -3.37 16.04
C PHE A 129 -24.63 -4.10 16.34
N THR A 130 -25.15 -3.96 17.56
CA THR A 130 -26.48 -4.48 17.89
C THR A 130 -27.57 -3.85 17.03
N ALA A 131 -27.51 -2.53 16.85
CA ALA A 131 -28.49 -1.82 16.02
C ALA A 131 -28.37 -2.21 14.53
N TRP A 132 -27.15 -2.37 14.03
CA TRP A 132 -26.94 -2.79 12.63
C TRP A 132 -27.34 -4.23 12.37
N GLY A 133 -27.05 -5.16 13.28
CA GLY A 133 -27.48 -6.54 13.19
C GLY A 133 -29.00 -6.70 13.19
N GLN A 134 -29.71 -5.85 13.96
CA GLN A 134 -31.19 -5.83 13.96
C GLN A 134 -31.78 -5.25 12.66
N MET A 135 -31.05 -4.36 11.97
CA MET A 135 -31.52 -3.74 10.72
C MET A 135 -31.24 -4.60 9.48
N GLN A 136 -30.15 -5.37 9.50
CA GLN A 136 -29.67 -6.16 8.36
C GLN A 136 -28.99 -7.44 8.83
N GLU A 137 -29.77 -8.44 9.24
CA GLU A 137 -29.27 -9.73 9.72
C GLU A 137 -28.35 -10.45 8.72
N GLU A 138 -28.58 -10.25 7.43
CA GLU A 138 -27.77 -10.87 6.37
C GLU A 138 -26.34 -10.27 6.25
N LEU A 139 -26.14 -9.03 6.68
CA LEU A 139 -24.88 -8.33 6.55
C LEU A 139 -24.00 -8.38 7.79
N LEU A 140 -24.59 -8.48 8.97
CA LEU A 140 -23.86 -8.47 10.24
C LEU A 140 -24.52 -9.42 11.24
N THR A 141 -23.91 -10.57 11.45
CA THR A 141 -24.29 -11.50 12.51
C THR A 141 -23.63 -11.06 13.82
N TYR A 142 -24.30 -10.22 14.60
CA TYR A 142 -23.82 -9.75 15.90
C TYR A 142 -24.82 -10.12 16.98
N VAL A 143 -24.38 -10.99 17.92
CA VAL A 143 -25.18 -11.45 19.06
C VAL A 143 -24.57 -10.87 20.33
N PRO A 144 -25.21 -9.86 20.99
CA PRO A 144 -24.62 -9.16 22.14
C PRO A 144 -24.18 -10.10 23.27
N ASP A 145 -24.92 -11.15 23.54
CA ASP A 145 -24.61 -12.11 24.61
C ASP A 145 -23.32 -12.90 24.35
N ASN A 146 -22.95 -13.07 23.06
CA ASN A 146 -21.77 -13.82 22.65
C ASN A 146 -20.61 -12.90 22.24
N ASP A 147 -20.90 -11.78 21.57
CA ASP A 147 -19.91 -10.98 20.85
C ASP A 147 -19.47 -9.73 21.61
N ARG A 148 -20.22 -9.33 22.63
CA ARG A 148 -19.91 -8.14 23.42
C ARG A 148 -18.54 -8.26 24.09
N LEU A 149 -17.70 -7.24 23.87
CA LEU A 149 -16.42 -7.09 24.55
C LEU A 149 -16.57 -6.28 25.84
N ILE A 150 -15.94 -6.76 26.91
CA ILE A 150 -15.93 -6.12 28.21
C ILE A 150 -14.63 -5.33 28.36
N GLY A 151 -14.69 -4.00 28.29
CA GLY A 151 -13.55 -3.14 28.48
C GLY A 151 -13.08 -3.14 29.93
N THR A 152 -11.79 -3.35 30.13
CA THR A 152 -11.15 -3.24 31.45
C THR A 152 -10.46 -1.90 31.64
N ARG A 153 -10.17 -1.19 30.55
CA ARG A 153 -9.50 0.11 30.55
C ARG A 153 -10.53 1.22 30.73
N ASP A 154 -10.29 2.07 31.73
CA ASP A 154 -11.09 3.25 32.02
C ASP A 154 -10.14 4.45 32.10
N PHE A 155 -10.23 5.34 31.13
CA PHE A 155 -9.50 6.60 31.17
C PHE A 155 -10.15 7.54 32.18
N ASN A 156 -9.79 7.37 33.44
CA ASN A 156 -10.25 8.19 34.56
C ASN A 156 -9.66 9.62 34.50
N GLY A 157 -10.15 10.42 33.59
CA GLY A 157 -9.91 11.86 33.66
C GLY A 157 -11.24 12.59 33.65
N SER A 158 -11.40 13.58 34.51
CA SER A 158 -12.55 14.49 34.52
C SER A 158 -12.86 15.11 33.15
N TYR A 159 -11.90 15.03 32.25
CA TYR A 159 -11.91 15.51 30.89
C TYR A 159 -12.62 14.56 29.91
N LEU A 160 -12.68 13.27 30.22
CA LEU A 160 -13.23 12.21 29.35
C LEU A 160 -14.74 11.99 29.50
N ALA A 161 -15.37 12.67 30.45
CA ALA A 161 -16.78 12.46 30.78
C ALA A 161 -17.79 12.90 29.70
N LYS A 162 -17.35 13.54 28.62
CA LYS A 162 -18.25 13.95 27.55
C LYS A 162 -18.33 12.87 26.45
N LYS A 163 -19.55 12.38 26.20
CA LYS A 163 -19.93 11.36 25.22
C LYS A 163 -19.33 11.58 23.83
N ASP A 164 -19.22 12.84 23.39
CA ASP A 164 -18.67 13.25 22.08
C ASP A 164 -17.15 13.02 21.95
N ARG A 165 -16.50 12.54 22.96
CA ARG A 165 -15.07 12.29 22.97
C ARG A 165 -14.68 10.97 22.37
N PHE A 166 -15.52 9.97 22.52
CA PHE A 166 -15.25 8.61 22.03
C PHE A 166 -15.81 8.37 20.64
N TYR A 167 -16.95 8.99 20.32
CA TYR A 167 -17.60 8.81 19.03
C TYR A 167 -18.31 10.10 18.63
N ARG A 168 -18.05 10.53 17.40
CA ARG A 168 -18.68 11.70 16.82
C ARG A 168 -19.11 11.42 15.39
N ARG A 169 -20.38 11.60 15.09
CA ARG A 169 -20.91 11.59 13.75
C ARG A 169 -20.89 13.01 13.19
N LEU A 170 -20.19 13.22 12.07
CA LEU A 170 -20.08 14.50 11.41
C LEU A 170 -20.95 14.48 10.15
N PRO A 171 -21.96 15.34 10.03
CA PRO A 171 -22.78 15.44 8.82
C PRO A 171 -21.99 16.16 7.73
N ALA A 172 -21.82 15.53 6.58
CA ALA A 172 -21.46 16.20 5.33
C ALA A 172 -22.69 16.15 4.42
N THR A 173 -23.19 17.32 4.04
CA THR A 173 -24.44 17.43 3.27
C THR A 173 -24.28 17.04 1.81
N ASN A 174 -23.06 17.16 1.29
CA ASN A 174 -22.68 16.74 -0.06
C ASN A 174 -21.20 16.31 -0.09
N GLU A 175 -20.73 15.81 -1.24
CA GLU A 175 -19.35 15.38 -1.41
C GLU A 175 -18.33 16.51 -1.25
N GLU A 176 -18.67 17.73 -1.70
CA GLU A 176 -17.80 18.91 -1.62
C GLU A 176 -17.52 19.32 -0.17
N MET A 177 -18.50 19.13 0.72
CA MET A 177 -18.33 19.45 2.15
C MET A 177 -17.52 18.42 2.93
N ARG A 178 -17.24 17.26 2.37
CA ARG A 178 -16.56 16.16 3.07
C ARG A 178 -15.16 16.54 3.52
N ILE A 179 -14.35 17.12 2.63
CA ILE A 179 -12.98 17.53 2.94
C ILE A 179 -12.93 18.71 3.92
N PRO A 180 -13.70 19.81 3.75
CA PRO A 180 -13.77 20.86 4.75
C PRO A 180 -14.13 20.35 6.16
N VAL A 181 -15.13 19.48 6.28
CA VAL A 181 -15.54 18.88 7.55
C VAL A 181 -14.43 18.02 8.15
N LEU A 182 -13.74 17.22 7.33
CA LEU A 182 -12.57 16.42 7.75
C LEU A 182 -11.45 17.31 8.30
N VAL A 183 -11.11 18.38 7.59
CA VAL A 183 -10.06 19.33 7.98
C VAL A 183 -10.42 20.05 9.29
N GLU A 184 -11.67 20.44 9.44
CA GLU A 184 -12.15 21.07 10.68
C GLU A 184 -12.05 20.12 11.88
N GLU A 185 -12.38 18.84 11.68
CA GLU A 185 -12.27 17.83 12.72
C GLU A 185 -10.81 17.54 13.07
N ILE A 186 -9.91 17.45 12.09
CA ILE A 186 -8.46 17.32 12.34
C ILE A 186 -7.96 18.48 13.21
N LYS A 187 -8.27 19.72 12.84
CA LYS A 187 -7.88 20.92 13.60
C LYS A 187 -8.46 20.91 15.01
N ARG A 188 -9.68 20.41 15.18
CA ARG A 188 -10.31 20.26 16.49
C ARG A 188 -9.56 19.24 17.36
N ILE A 189 -9.17 18.10 16.78
CA ILE A 189 -8.39 17.06 17.49
C ILE A 189 -7.03 17.63 17.88
N GLN A 190 -6.31 18.31 16.99
CA GLN A 190 -5.00 18.91 17.27
C GLN A 190 -5.09 19.93 18.41
N LYS A 191 -6.03 20.88 18.35
CA LYS A 191 -6.26 21.85 19.43
C LYS A 191 -6.52 21.19 20.78
N ARG A 192 -7.16 20.03 20.76
CA ARG A 192 -7.44 19.29 21.99
C ARG A 192 -6.18 18.60 22.51
N ILE A 193 -5.35 18.03 21.65
CA ILE A 193 -4.06 17.44 22.01
C ILE A 193 -3.19 18.54 22.68
N ASP A 194 -3.08 19.69 22.02
CA ASP A 194 -2.30 20.84 22.54
C ASP A 194 -2.83 21.32 23.91
N TYR A 195 -4.16 21.35 24.05
CA TYR A 195 -4.78 21.71 25.34
C TYR A 195 -4.45 20.71 26.44
N GLU A 196 -4.54 19.41 26.16
CA GLU A 196 -4.25 18.34 27.15
C GLU A 196 -2.77 18.39 27.58
N GLU A 197 -1.84 18.57 26.64
CA GLU A 197 -0.40 18.70 26.92
C GLU A 197 -0.09 19.97 27.74
N SER A 198 -0.73 21.10 27.41
CA SER A 198 -0.55 22.36 28.16
C SER A 198 -1.09 22.27 29.60
N HIS A 199 -2.00 21.32 29.89
CA HIS A 199 -2.51 21.06 31.24
C HIS A 199 -1.79 19.90 31.95
N GLY A 200 -0.61 19.51 31.46
CA GLY A 200 0.29 18.57 32.12
C GLY A 200 0.01 17.09 31.82
N MET A 201 -0.88 16.78 30.86
CA MET A 201 -1.04 15.40 30.39
C MET A 201 0.13 15.04 29.45
N LYS A 202 0.84 13.97 29.78
CA LYS A 202 1.88 13.42 28.88
C LYS A 202 1.22 12.40 27.97
N LEU A 203 0.98 12.80 26.71
CA LEU A 203 0.45 11.93 25.68
C LEU A 203 1.60 11.30 24.90
N SER A 204 1.56 9.98 24.69
CA SER A 204 2.48 9.28 23.79
C SER A 204 2.21 9.67 22.33
N ALA A 205 3.19 9.48 21.44
CA ALA A 205 3.01 9.69 20.00
C ALA A 205 1.80 8.91 19.45
N LYS A 206 1.57 7.70 19.97
CA LYS A 206 0.42 6.87 19.61
C LYS A 206 -0.91 7.50 20.03
N GLU A 207 -1.00 8.07 21.22
CA GLU A 207 -2.21 8.74 21.70
C GLU A 207 -2.51 10.05 20.96
N LYS A 208 -1.48 10.68 20.38
CA LYS A 208 -1.60 11.87 19.53
C LYS A 208 -1.90 11.55 18.07
N SER A 209 -1.67 10.32 17.62
CA SER A 209 -1.81 9.94 16.21
C SER A 209 -3.25 10.04 15.72
N ILE A 210 -3.40 10.47 14.46
CA ILE A 210 -4.69 10.59 13.77
C ILE A 210 -4.65 9.71 12.52
N ALA A 211 -5.50 8.70 12.44
CA ALA A 211 -5.69 7.89 11.24
C ALA A 211 -6.95 8.31 10.50
N ILE A 212 -6.83 8.52 9.20
CA ILE A 212 -7.95 8.69 8.29
C ILE A 212 -8.07 7.38 7.52
N LEU A 213 -9.13 6.62 7.80
CA LEU A 213 -9.35 5.32 7.17
C LEU A 213 -10.17 5.47 5.89
N VAL A 214 -9.65 4.91 4.80
CA VAL A 214 -10.27 4.92 3.49
C VAL A 214 -10.38 3.50 2.92
N ARG A 215 -11.21 3.31 1.91
CA ARG A 215 -11.37 2.00 1.25
C ARG A 215 -10.34 1.79 0.14
N GLU A 216 -10.04 2.84 -0.63
CA GLU A 216 -9.23 2.78 -1.83
C GLU A 216 -8.10 3.80 -1.82
N ASN A 217 -7.00 3.50 -2.51
CA ASN A 217 -5.81 4.34 -2.56
C ASN A 217 -6.08 5.74 -3.15
N TRP A 218 -6.93 5.83 -4.20
CA TRP A 218 -7.27 7.11 -4.80
C TRP A 218 -7.96 8.08 -3.82
N GLN A 219 -8.71 7.54 -2.84
CA GLN A 219 -9.32 8.34 -1.77
C GLN A 219 -8.25 8.96 -0.86
N ALA A 220 -7.18 8.18 -0.57
CA ALA A 220 -6.06 8.67 0.23
C ALA A 220 -5.29 9.78 -0.50
N ASP A 221 -5.05 9.63 -1.80
CA ASP A 221 -4.37 10.65 -2.62
C ASP A 221 -5.19 11.93 -2.73
N MET A 222 -6.51 11.81 -2.91
CA MET A 222 -7.42 12.95 -2.91
C MET A 222 -7.38 13.69 -1.57
N ILE A 223 -7.48 12.98 -0.44
CA ILE A 223 -7.42 13.57 0.89
C ILE A 223 -6.07 14.27 1.10
N ARG A 224 -4.96 13.62 0.75
CA ARG A 224 -3.63 14.21 0.87
C ARG A 224 -3.52 15.52 0.10
N THR A 225 -3.98 15.52 -1.15
CA THR A 225 -3.90 16.70 -2.03
C THR A 225 -4.75 17.84 -1.50
N GLU A 226 -5.99 17.57 -1.11
CA GLU A 226 -6.91 18.61 -0.65
C GLU A 226 -6.54 19.14 0.75
N CYS A 227 -6.09 18.25 1.67
CA CYS A 227 -5.59 18.68 2.97
C CYS A 227 -4.34 19.55 2.84
N ALA A 228 -3.43 19.22 1.92
CA ALA A 228 -2.24 20.03 1.64
C ALA A 228 -2.60 21.44 1.17
N ARG A 229 -3.63 21.61 0.31
CA ARG A 229 -4.16 22.93 -0.10
C ARG A 229 -4.68 23.76 1.07
N LEU A 230 -5.15 23.09 2.13
CA LEU A 230 -5.69 23.72 3.34
C LEU A 230 -4.63 23.79 4.48
N GLY A 231 -3.35 23.55 4.15
CA GLY A 231 -2.22 23.69 5.07
C GLY A 231 -2.09 22.54 6.07
N ILE A 232 -2.68 21.38 5.82
CA ILE A 232 -2.55 20.18 6.65
C ILE A 232 -1.73 19.14 5.92
N SER A 233 -0.62 18.73 6.52
CA SER A 233 0.20 17.62 6.01
C SER A 233 -0.42 16.29 6.44
N VAL A 234 -0.80 15.46 5.46
CA VAL A 234 -1.34 14.12 5.66
C VAL A 234 -0.41 13.14 4.96
N HIS A 235 0.10 12.18 5.72
CA HIS A 235 0.94 11.11 5.18
C HIS A 235 0.05 9.99 4.66
N THR A 236 0.35 9.48 3.47
CA THR A 236 -0.36 8.35 2.88
C THR A 236 0.56 7.14 2.83
N ASN A 237 0.07 6.01 3.32
CA ASN A 237 0.71 4.71 3.13
C ASN A 237 -0.19 3.88 2.20
N THR A 238 -0.22 4.28 0.93
CA THR A 238 -1.07 3.61 -0.06
C THR A 238 -0.50 2.28 -0.51
N GLY A 239 0.79 1.99 -0.22
CA GLY A 239 1.53 0.78 -0.59
C GLY A 239 1.60 0.54 -2.08
N GLY A 240 2.70 -0.05 -2.52
CA GLY A 240 2.93 -0.24 -3.93
C GLY A 240 3.21 1.07 -4.68
N ASP A 241 3.55 2.13 -3.97
CA ASP A 241 3.64 3.50 -4.49
C ASP A 241 5.08 3.93 -4.86
N LEU A 242 6.07 3.07 -4.67
CA LEU A 242 7.48 3.42 -4.97
C LEU A 242 7.64 3.91 -6.41
N TYR A 243 7.13 3.16 -7.38
CA TYR A 243 7.25 3.52 -8.80
C TYR A 243 6.34 4.67 -9.23
N MET A 244 5.38 5.08 -8.38
CA MET A 244 4.55 6.27 -8.58
C MET A 244 5.08 7.48 -7.81
N SER A 245 6.13 7.30 -7.01
CA SER A 245 6.72 8.37 -6.20
C SER A 245 7.54 9.33 -7.05
N GLN A 246 7.72 10.57 -6.54
CA GLN A 246 8.55 11.56 -7.20
C GLN A 246 9.99 11.08 -7.45
N PRO A 247 10.67 10.37 -6.53
CA PRO A 247 11.99 9.78 -6.80
C PRO A 247 12.03 8.87 -8.02
N ALA A 248 11.01 8.05 -8.26
CA ALA A 248 10.97 7.15 -9.41
C ALA A 248 10.72 7.90 -10.72
N ILE A 249 9.83 8.89 -10.70
CA ILE A 249 9.55 9.75 -11.86
C ILE A 249 10.80 10.53 -12.24
N ASP A 250 11.50 11.10 -11.26
CA ASP A 250 12.76 11.84 -11.49
C ASP A 250 13.85 10.91 -12.01
N MET A 251 13.96 9.68 -11.50
CA MET A 251 14.93 8.70 -12.00
C MET A 251 14.64 8.35 -13.47
N LEU A 252 13.39 8.11 -13.84
CA LEU A 252 13.00 7.87 -15.22
C LEU A 252 13.30 9.10 -16.10
N THR A 253 13.05 10.30 -15.60
CA THR A 253 13.34 11.56 -16.30
C THR A 253 14.83 11.71 -16.58
N LEU A 254 15.69 11.42 -15.59
CA LEU A 254 17.14 11.42 -15.78
C LEU A 254 17.57 10.36 -16.80
N VAL A 255 17.09 9.13 -16.66
CA VAL A 255 17.44 8.03 -17.57
C VAL A 255 16.99 8.34 -19.00
N ASN A 256 15.80 8.89 -19.18
CA ASN A 256 15.32 9.34 -20.49
C ASN A 256 16.24 10.40 -21.11
N ALA A 257 16.65 11.40 -20.33
CA ALA A 257 17.57 12.43 -20.82
C ALA A 257 18.99 11.91 -21.11
N LEU A 258 19.40 10.82 -20.46
CA LEU A 258 20.69 10.17 -20.76
C LEU A 258 20.64 9.29 -22.02
N VAL A 259 19.48 8.67 -22.29
CA VAL A 259 19.24 7.91 -23.55
C VAL A 259 19.11 8.86 -24.74
N HIS A 260 18.32 9.92 -24.56
CA HIS A 260 17.99 10.92 -25.59
C HIS A 260 18.74 12.25 -25.35
N PHE A 261 20.05 12.15 -25.14
CA PHE A 261 20.90 13.28 -24.72
C PHE A 261 21.03 14.39 -25.75
N ASP A 262 20.58 14.17 -26.97
CA ASP A 262 20.60 15.11 -28.11
C ASP A 262 19.17 15.55 -28.53
N GLU A 263 18.15 15.25 -27.73
CA GLU A 263 16.77 15.64 -27.96
C GLU A 263 16.29 16.68 -26.92
N ALA A 264 15.81 17.82 -27.42
CA ALA A 264 15.47 18.98 -26.58
C ALA A 264 14.36 18.73 -25.57
N ASP A 265 13.34 17.93 -25.93
CA ASP A 265 12.18 17.67 -25.05
C ASP A 265 12.57 16.88 -23.79
N TYR A 266 13.47 15.90 -23.92
CA TYR A 266 13.96 15.13 -22.77
C TYR A 266 14.89 15.95 -21.88
N LEU A 267 15.76 16.76 -22.47
CA LEU A 267 16.62 17.66 -21.71
C LEU A 267 15.82 18.75 -21.00
N TYR A 268 14.74 19.25 -21.64
CA TYR A 268 13.84 20.21 -20.99
C TYR A 268 13.17 19.61 -19.75
N ASN A 269 12.67 18.39 -19.86
CA ASN A 269 12.05 17.71 -18.71
C ASN A 269 13.07 17.51 -17.58
N LEU A 270 14.33 17.19 -17.88
CA LEU A 270 15.37 17.07 -16.88
C LEU A 270 15.70 18.40 -16.20
N VAL A 271 15.86 19.46 -16.99
CA VAL A 271 16.21 20.81 -16.49
C VAL A 271 15.12 21.39 -15.58
N THR A 272 13.86 21.07 -15.85
CA THR A 272 12.71 21.50 -15.04
C THR A 272 12.37 20.52 -13.90
N SER A 273 13.01 19.35 -13.85
CA SER A 273 12.83 18.38 -12.78
C SER A 273 13.59 18.79 -11.49
N ASN A 274 13.45 18.00 -10.43
CA ASN A 274 14.14 18.22 -9.16
C ASN A 274 15.68 18.13 -9.27
N PHE A 275 16.24 17.63 -10.37
CA PHE A 275 17.70 17.62 -10.56
C PHE A 275 18.29 19.01 -10.75
N PHE A 276 17.63 19.88 -11.50
CA PHE A 276 18.12 21.24 -11.77
C PHE A 276 17.16 22.31 -11.26
N ASN A 277 15.88 22.01 -11.17
CA ASN A 277 14.81 22.87 -10.66
C ASN A 277 14.81 24.28 -11.29
N LEU A 278 15.06 24.35 -12.59
CA LEU A 278 15.08 25.60 -13.32
C LEU A 278 13.69 25.92 -13.86
N ASP A 279 13.19 27.10 -13.55
CA ASP A 279 11.94 27.61 -14.13
C ASP A 279 12.21 28.25 -15.50
N ILE A 280 12.26 27.40 -16.52
CA ILE A 280 12.42 27.85 -17.92
C ILE A 280 11.06 27.82 -18.58
N PRO A 281 10.48 28.99 -18.97
CA PRO A 281 9.22 29.01 -19.66
C PRO A 281 9.29 28.23 -20.98
N LYS A 282 8.31 27.37 -21.24
CA LYS A 282 8.21 26.65 -22.53
C LYS A 282 8.17 27.58 -23.73
N SER A 283 7.67 28.80 -23.55
CA SER A 283 7.68 29.86 -24.56
C SER A 283 9.08 30.13 -25.13
N ASN A 284 10.14 30.06 -24.31
CA ASN A 284 11.50 30.28 -24.77
C ASN A 284 11.96 29.21 -25.78
N LEU A 285 11.59 27.96 -25.58
CA LEU A 285 11.85 26.88 -26.53
C LEU A 285 10.98 27.04 -27.80
N TYR A 286 9.72 27.49 -27.64
CA TYR A 286 8.86 27.78 -28.79
C TYR A 286 9.36 28.97 -29.60
N GLU A 287 9.94 30.01 -28.99
CA GLU A 287 10.52 31.14 -29.71
C GLU A 287 11.74 30.71 -30.51
N ILE A 288 12.60 29.85 -29.96
CA ILE A 288 13.73 29.24 -30.69
C ILE A 288 13.18 28.43 -31.88
N ARG A 289 12.09 27.70 -31.71
CA ARG A 289 11.41 26.89 -32.75
C ARG A 289 10.68 27.74 -33.81
N MET A 290 10.07 28.86 -33.42
CA MET A 290 9.29 29.72 -34.33
C MET A 290 10.14 30.58 -35.22
N LYS A 291 11.34 31.00 -34.77
CA LYS A 291 12.32 31.72 -35.61
C LYS A 291 12.76 30.96 -36.87
N ILE A 292 12.34 29.70 -36.99
CA ILE A 292 12.84 28.74 -37.96
C ILE A 292 11.78 28.23 -38.93
N ARG A 293 10.51 28.28 -38.55
CA ARG A 293 9.41 27.87 -39.47
C ARG A 293 9.29 28.69 -40.74
N THR A 294 10.05 29.79 -40.82
CA THR A 294 10.06 30.69 -41.98
C THR A 294 11.12 30.37 -43.03
N GLY A 295 11.93 29.28 -42.87
CA GLY A 295 12.97 28.93 -43.85
C GLY A 295 13.24 27.42 -43.91
N GLY A 296 12.63 26.77 -44.86
CA GLY A 296 12.44 25.33 -45.07
C GLY A 296 13.64 24.34 -45.04
N TRP A 297 14.87 24.73 -44.81
CA TRP A 297 16.05 23.84 -44.70
C TRP A 297 16.73 23.89 -43.33
N ARG A 298 16.24 24.67 -42.38
CA ARG A 298 16.89 24.93 -41.10
C ARG A 298 16.35 24.09 -39.94
N ALA A 299 15.40 23.17 -40.13
CA ALA A 299 14.76 22.40 -39.07
C ALA A 299 15.76 21.56 -38.23
N LYS A 300 16.86 21.04 -38.81
CA LYS A 300 17.88 20.29 -38.06
C LYS A 300 18.88 21.17 -37.27
N THR A 301 19.04 22.42 -37.65
CA THR A 301 19.87 23.40 -36.92
C THR A 301 19.22 23.85 -35.63
N ASP A 302 17.93 23.77 -35.54
CA ASP A 302 17.09 24.25 -34.47
C ASP A 302 17.10 23.39 -33.22
N GLU A 303 16.96 22.10 -33.43
CA GLU A 303 16.98 21.13 -32.35
C GLU A 303 18.36 21.17 -31.67
N LYS A 304 19.46 21.32 -32.46
CA LYS A 304 20.78 21.53 -31.91
C LYS A 304 20.92 22.83 -31.11
N GLU A 305 20.31 23.93 -31.56
CA GLU A 305 20.35 25.19 -30.83
C GLU A 305 19.56 25.08 -29.51
N GLN A 306 18.41 24.40 -29.50
CA GLN A 306 17.62 24.13 -28.28
C GLN A 306 18.41 23.24 -27.33
N VAL A 307 18.99 22.14 -27.81
CA VAL A 307 19.84 21.23 -27.04
C VAL A 307 21.02 21.98 -26.42
N ASN A 308 21.77 22.76 -27.23
CA ASN A 308 22.88 23.54 -26.73
C ASN A 308 22.47 24.59 -25.69
N TYR A 309 21.31 25.22 -25.87
CA TYR A 309 20.76 26.17 -24.92
C TYR A 309 20.51 25.48 -23.56
N LEU A 310 19.85 24.31 -23.52
CA LEU A 310 19.58 23.55 -22.32
C LEU A 310 20.86 23.02 -21.67
N ILE A 311 21.79 22.47 -22.45
CA ILE A 311 23.07 21.97 -21.95
C ILE A 311 23.90 23.09 -21.30
N ASN A 312 23.87 24.31 -21.84
CA ASN A 312 24.56 25.46 -21.24
C ASN A 312 24.01 25.77 -19.85
N PHE A 313 22.69 25.71 -19.62
CA PHE A 313 22.12 25.86 -18.30
C PHE A 313 22.54 24.74 -17.35
N MET A 314 22.49 23.48 -17.80
CA MET A 314 22.95 22.35 -16.98
C MET A 314 24.40 22.51 -16.59
N ASN A 315 25.28 22.91 -17.55
CA ASN A 315 26.70 23.09 -17.30
C ASN A 315 27.00 24.27 -16.34
N LEU A 316 26.21 25.33 -16.37
CA LEU A 316 26.28 26.42 -15.39
C LEU A 316 25.97 25.93 -13.96
N MET A 317 24.97 25.10 -13.83
CA MET A 317 24.60 24.52 -12.51
C MET A 317 25.65 23.51 -12.05
N LEU A 318 26.14 22.64 -12.94
CA LEU A 318 27.17 21.66 -12.63
C LEU A 318 28.50 22.32 -12.24
N ALA A 319 28.84 23.45 -12.81
CA ALA A 319 30.03 24.22 -12.42
C ALA A 319 29.98 24.78 -11.00
N ASN A 320 28.79 24.91 -10.40
CA ASN A 320 28.60 25.33 -9.04
C ASN A 320 28.61 24.16 -8.01
N THR A 321 28.78 22.93 -8.50
CA THR A 321 28.92 21.76 -7.63
C THR A 321 30.34 21.58 -7.11
N VAL A 322 30.55 20.60 -6.23
CA VAL A 322 31.86 20.31 -5.61
C VAL A 322 32.96 20.03 -6.67
N ASP A 323 32.57 19.42 -7.79
CA ASP A 323 33.47 19.16 -8.89
C ASP A 323 33.21 20.16 -10.04
N LYS A 324 33.97 21.29 -10.02
CA LYS A 324 33.85 22.38 -11.00
C LYS A 324 34.11 21.96 -12.47
N ASN A 325 34.66 20.77 -12.67
CA ASN A 325 34.94 20.24 -14.02
C ASN A 325 33.80 19.36 -14.54
N ASN A 326 32.73 19.14 -13.74
CA ASN A 326 31.57 18.37 -14.18
C ASN A 326 30.83 19.12 -15.30
N LYS A 327 30.62 18.40 -16.39
CA LYS A 327 29.80 18.83 -17.53
C LYS A 327 28.84 17.73 -17.93
N TRP A 328 27.71 18.10 -18.50
CA TRP A 328 26.72 17.15 -18.97
C TRP A 328 27.30 16.11 -19.93
N GLU A 329 28.14 16.56 -20.85
CA GLU A 329 28.80 15.70 -21.83
C GLU A 329 29.71 14.64 -21.15
N TYR A 330 30.34 14.97 -20.03
CA TYR A 330 31.13 14.01 -19.24
C TYR A 330 30.25 12.99 -18.49
N ILE A 331 29.10 13.40 -18.03
CA ILE A 331 28.11 12.50 -17.43
C ILE A 331 27.66 11.49 -18.49
N VAL A 332 27.26 11.97 -19.67
CA VAL A 332 26.84 11.09 -20.77
C VAL A 332 28.00 10.15 -21.21
N ALA A 333 29.21 10.66 -21.31
CA ALA A 333 30.40 9.84 -21.67
C ALA A 333 30.70 8.77 -20.60
N SER A 334 30.43 9.02 -19.32
CA SER A 334 30.68 8.09 -18.21
C SER A 334 29.88 6.80 -18.33
N LEU A 335 28.70 6.83 -18.97
CA LEU A 335 27.86 5.64 -19.22
C LEU A 335 28.55 4.58 -20.09
N ARG A 336 29.58 4.95 -20.82
CA ARG A 336 30.38 4.03 -21.66
C ARG A 336 31.57 3.40 -20.93
N THR A 337 31.95 3.97 -19.79
CA THR A 337 33.19 3.60 -19.09
C THR A 337 32.94 3.08 -17.65
N GLN A 338 31.74 3.27 -17.12
CA GLN A 338 31.38 2.87 -15.76
C GLN A 338 30.08 2.03 -15.75
N PRO A 339 29.88 1.18 -14.75
CA PRO A 339 28.60 0.51 -14.55
C PRO A 339 27.45 1.52 -14.45
N ILE A 340 26.37 1.28 -15.16
CA ILE A 340 25.24 2.23 -15.34
C ILE A 340 24.71 2.76 -14.00
N LEU A 341 24.41 1.87 -13.04
CA LEU A 341 23.89 2.28 -11.74
C LEU A 341 24.88 3.14 -10.95
N GLN A 342 26.19 2.90 -11.11
CA GLN A 342 27.22 3.70 -10.47
C GLN A 342 27.29 5.10 -11.09
N ALA A 343 27.20 5.21 -12.43
CA ALA A 343 27.17 6.49 -13.13
C ALA A 343 25.94 7.31 -12.70
N ILE A 344 24.75 6.71 -12.64
CA ILE A 344 23.52 7.36 -12.19
C ILE A 344 23.63 7.78 -10.72
N ARG A 345 24.17 6.93 -9.85
CA ARG A 345 24.36 7.26 -8.43
C ARG A 345 25.29 8.45 -8.24
N LYS A 346 26.30 8.57 -9.09
CA LYS A 346 27.19 9.74 -9.12
C LYS A 346 26.44 11.02 -9.50
N VAL A 347 25.49 10.97 -10.44
CA VAL A 347 24.65 12.12 -10.77
C VAL A 347 23.82 12.55 -9.56
N TYR A 348 23.18 11.61 -8.87
CA TYR A 348 22.42 11.89 -7.66
C TYR A 348 23.28 12.53 -6.55
N SER A 349 24.48 12.02 -6.32
CA SER A 349 25.40 12.59 -5.32
C SER A 349 25.99 13.96 -5.72
N THR A 350 25.99 14.28 -7.02
CA THR A 350 26.48 15.57 -7.51
C THR A 350 25.41 16.65 -7.46
N LEU A 351 24.17 16.33 -7.89
CA LEU A 351 23.08 17.29 -8.02
C LEU A 351 22.20 17.36 -6.78
N GLU A 352 22.16 16.29 -5.97
CA GLU A 352 21.44 16.20 -4.72
C GLU A 352 19.99 16.72 -4.83
N PRO A 353 19.14 16.12 -5.70
CA PRO A 353 17.79 16.64 -6.01
C PRO A 353 16.89 16.80 -4.79
N TRP A 354 17.17 16.11 -3.71
CA TRP A 354 16.43 16.22 -2.44
C TRP A 354 16.65 17.56 -1.72
N LYS A 355 17.71 18.32 -2.05
CA LYS A 355 17.98 19.64 -1.44
C LYS A 355 16.91 20.68 -1.78
N HIS A 356 16.15 20.49 -2.85
CA HIS A 356 15.04 21.37 -3.20
C HIS A 356 13.88 21.27 -2.21
N PHE A 357 13.89 20.26 -1.35
CA PHE A 357 12.91 20.08 -0.27
C PHE A 357 13.47 20.54 1.10
N SER A 358 14.47 21.44 1.12
CA SER A 358 15.11 21.92 2.36
C SER A 358 14.14 22.53 3.37
N ASP A 359 13.03 23.11 2.88
CA ASP A 359 11.98 23.68 3.74
C ASP A 359 11.09 22.62 4.39
N ASP A 360 11.18 21.35 3.95
CA ASP A 360 10.45 20.21 4.50
C ASP A 360 11.41 19.02 4.73
N PRO A 361 12.03 18.93 5.91
CA PRO A 361 12.99 17.88 6.24
C PRO A 361 12.42 16.46 6.09
N TRP A 362 11.10 16.29 6.28
CA TRP A 362 10.46 15.00 6.09
C TRP A 362 10.44 14.60 4.60
N LYS A 363 10.04 15.53 3.70
CA LYS A 363 10.06 15.27 2.25
C LYS A 363 11.48 15.01 1.75
N GLN A 364 12.45 15.77 2.24
CA GLN A 364 13.86 15.57 1.90
C GLN A 364 14.31 14.14 2.26
N HIS A 365 14.05 13.71 3.49
CA HIS A 365 14.42 12.38 3.96
C HIS A 365 13.63 11.27 3.24
N TYR A 366 12.32 11.49 3.03
CA TYR A 366 11.48 10.58 2.24
C TYR A 366 12.05 10.37 0.83
N TYR A 367 12.46 11.45 0.17
CA TYR A 367 13.06 11.39 -1.16
C TYR A 367 14.34 10.55 -1.16
N GLN A 368 15.26 10.81 -0.23
CA GLN A 368 16.52 10.07 -0.10
C GLN A 368 16.29 8.58 0.14
N LEU A 369 15.43 8.21 1.09
CA LEU A 369 15.12 6.81 1.40
C LEU A 369 14.57 6.06 0.19
N ASN A 370 13.75 6.71 -0.62
CA ASN A 370 13.14 6.09 -1.78
C ASN A 370 14.06 6.05 -3.00
N VAL A 371 14.99 6.98 -3.14
CA VAL A 371 16.10 6.84 -4.10
C VAL A 371 16.95 5.61 -3.75
N ASP A 372 17.34 5.43 -2.48
CA ASP A 372 18.13 4.27 -2.07
C ASP A 372 17.35 2.97 -2.28
N LEU A 373 16.05 2.95 -1.99
CA LEU A 373 15.18 1.80 -2.24
C LEU A 373 15.07 1.48 -3.74
N LEU A 374 14.96 2.49 -4.60
CA LEU A 374 14.95 2.29 -6.06
C LEU A 374 16.24 1.62 -6.53
N PHE A 375 17.41 2.06 -6.07
CA PHE A 375 18.68 1.41 -6.40
C PHE A 375 18.72 -0.05 -5.91
N GLU A 376 18.20 -0.32 -4.72
CA GLU A 376 18.08 -1.68 -4.18
C GLU A 376 17.19 -2.58 -5.07
N GLN A 377 16.02 -2.07 -5.46
CA GLN A 377 15.11 -2.78 -6.37
C GLN A 377 15.74 -3.04 -7.73
N LEU A 378 16.44 -2.07 -8.30
CA LEU A 378 17.12 -2.21 -9.59
C LEU A 378 18.26 -3.23 -9.52
N ILE A 379 19.04 -3.27 -8.44
CA ILE A 379 20.10 -4.27 -8.24
C ILE A 379 19.49 -5.68 -8.15
N ASN A 380 18.34 -5.83 -7.49
CA ASN A 380 17.68 -7.13 -7.32
C ASN A 380 16.94 -7.62 -8.58
N ALA A 381 16.37 -6.69 -9.35
CA ALA A 381 15.55 -7.01 -10.53
C ALA A 381 16.36 -7.16 -11.82
N CYS A 382 17.48 -6.44 -11.94
CA CYS A 382 18.28 -6.38 -13.16
C CYS A 382 19.57 -7.19 -13.00
N ASN A 383 20.01 -7.82 -14.11
CA ASN A 383 21.36 -8.35 -14.16
C ASN A 383 22.36 -7.19 -14.31
N VAL A 384 22.97 -6.78 -13.20
CA VAL A 384 23.81 -5.59 -13.10
C VAL A 384 25.00 -5.65 -14.08
N ASP A 385 25.56 -6.85 -14.32
CA ASP A 385 26.71 -7.06 -15.21
C ASP A 385 26.38 -6.82 -16.70
N ARG A 386 25.11 -6.91 -17.07
CA ARG A 386 24.63 -6.75 -18.45
C ARG A 386 23.67 -5.55 -18.60
N LEU A 387 23.51 -4.75 -17.57
CA LEU A 387 22.59 -3.63 -17.58
C LEU A 387 23.10 -2.54 -18.53
N THR A 388 22.27 -2.19 -19.51
CA THR A 388 22.46 -1.03 -20.38
C THR A 388 21.52 0.09 -19.98
N ILE A 389 21.80 1.32 -20.42
CA ILE A 389 20.91 2.46 -20.13
C ILE A 389 19.51 2.26 -20.75
N ASN A 390 19.42 1.64 -21.92
CA ASN A 390 18.15 1.36 -22.58
C ASN A 390 17.33 0.30 -21.84
N THR A 391 17.96 -0.80 -21.38
CA THR A 391 17.26 -1.82 -20.59
C THR A 391 16.82 -1.29 -19.24
N LEU A 392 17.58 -0.37 -18.65
CA LEU A 392 17.17 0.33 -17.43
C LEU A 392 15.97 1.25 -17.69
N GLN A 393 15.96 1.99 -18.78
CA GLN A 393 14.84 2.83 -19.21
C GLN A 393 13.56 2.00 -19.36
N GLU A 394 13.62 0.89 -20.10
CA GLU A 394 12.51 -0.01 -20.31
C GLU A 394 11.99 -0.59 -18.98
N HIS A 395 12.89 -1.00 -18.09
CA HIS A 395 12.52 -1.54 -16.80
C HIS A 395 11.78 -0.52 -15.95
N LEU A 396 12.29 0.70 -15.82
CA LEU A 396 11.66 1.78 -15.05
C LEU A 396 10.32 2.17 -15.67
N HIS A 397 10.27 2.34 -16.99
CA HIS A 397 9.04 2.68 -17.70
C HIS A 397 7.96 1.62 -17.48
N ASN A 398 8.31 0.35 -17.69
CA ASN A 398 7.39 -0.76 -17.50
C ASN A 398 6.92 -0.88 -16.04
N SER A 399 7.82 -0.68 -15.06
CA SER A 399 7.46 -0.73 -13.64
C SER A 399 6.50 0.37 -13.24
N ILE A 400 6.65 1.58 -13.81
CA ILE A 400 5.75 2.72 -13.59
C ILE A 400 4.40 2.48 -14.27
N VAL A 401 4.40 2.09 -15.54
CA VAL A 401 3.17 1.89 -16.33
C VAL A 401 2.35 0.70 -15.79
N SER A 402 3.02 -0.39 -15.43
CA SER A 402 2.36 -1.59 -14.86
C SER A 402 2.03 -1.43 -13.39
N GLN A 403 2.38 -0.30 -12.76
CA GLN A 403 2.16 -0.02 -11.34
C GLN A 403 2.68 -1.17 -10.46
N VAL A 404 3.94 -1.59 -10.69
CA VAL A 404 4.55 -2.66 -9.91
C VAL A 404 4.47 -2.31 -8.42
N SER A 405 3.87 -3.19 -7.64
CA SER A 405 3.57 -2.95 -6.23
C SER A 405 4.81 -3.16 -5.36
N VAL A 406 5.52 -2.08 -5.08
CA VAL A 406 6.60 -2.01 -4.07
C VAL A 406 6.29 -0.84 -3.15
N ASP A 407 6.30 -1.08 -1.85
CA ASP A 407 5.99 -0.04 -0.86
C ASP A 407 7.16 0.95 -0.75
N SER A 408 6.86 2.25 -0.80
CA SER A 408 7.85 3.29 -0.50
C SER A 408 8.29 3.24 0.97
N ARG A 409 9.51 3.67 1.25
CA ARG A 409 10.02 3.84 2.62
C ARG A 409 9.63 5.20 3.15
N THR A 410 9.09 5.22 4.37
CA THR A 410 8.80 6.45 5.09
C THR A 410 9.88 6.71 6.15
N PRO A 411 10.30 7.97 6.37
CA PRO A 411 11.23 8.30 7.45
C PRO A 411 10.68 7.84 8.81
N THR A 412 11.54 7.30 9.65
CA THR A 412 11.22 7.06 11.07
C THR A 412 10.96 8.40 11.75
N LYS A 413 9.87 8.46 12.49
CA LYS A 413 9.35 9.73 13.05
C LYS A 413 10.04 10.13 14.32
N ASN A 414 10.11 11.46 14.55
CA ASN A 414 10.29 11.99 15.89
C ASN A 414 9.04 11.68 16.70
N GLU A 415 9.21 11.04 17.87
CA GLU A 415 8.11 10.62 18.75
C GLU A 415 7.24 11.79 19.27
N ASP A 416 7.67 13.02 19.05
CA ASP A 416 7.05 14.23 19.63
C ASP A 416 5.97 14.88 18.75
N VAL A 417 5.83 14.50 17.48
CA VAL A 417 4.86 15.15 16.57
C VAL A 417 3.63 14.27 16.34
N ALA A 418 2.45 14.85 16.55
CA ALA A 418 1.18 14.19 16.22
C ALA A 418 1.11 13.90 14.72
N GLU A 419 1.08 12.61 14.36
CA GLU A 419 1.04 12.20 12.98
C GLU A 419 -0.39 12.08 12.47
N ILE A 420 -0.62 12.66 11.28
CA ILE A 420 -1.86 12.46 10.54
C ILE A 420 -1.56 11.52 9.37
N GLN A 421 -2.13 10.33 9.43
CA GLN A 421 -1.92 9.30 8.41
C GLN A 421 -3.24 8.96 7.72
N CYS A 422 -3.25 8.97 6.38
CA CYS A 422 -4.35 8.41 5.60
C CYS A 422 -3.95 7.01 5.10
N ILE A 423 -4.73 6.01 5.45
CA ILE A 423 -4.41 4.60 5.22
C ILE A 423 -5.67 3.82 4.84
N THR A 424 -5.53 2.81 4.00
CA THR A 424 -6.67 1.94 3.68
C THR A 424 -7.02 1.04 4.86
N VAL A 425 -8.32 0.69 4.99
CA VAL A 425 -8.83 -0.22 6.03
C VAL A 425 -8.02 -1.53 6.08
N HIS A 426 -7.67 -2.09 4.93
CA HIS A 426 -6.89 -3.33 4.87
C HIS A 426 -5.47 -3.19 5.47
N LYS A 427 -4.81 -2.07 5.22
CA LYS A 427 -3.46 -1.81 5.75
C LYS A 427 -3.47 -1.37 7.22
N SER A 428 -4.59 -0.88 7.71
CA SER A 428 -4.75 -0.48 9.12
C SER A 428 -4.94 -1.67 10.06
N LYS A 429 -5.19 -2.86 9.52
CA LYS A 429 -5.35 -4.07 10.34
C LYS A 429 -4.11 -4.33 11.19
N GLY A 430 -4.31 -4.60 12.48
CA GLY A 430 -3.22 -4.79 13.44
C GLY A 430 -2.58 -3.50 13.96
N LEU A 431 -2.91 -2.33 13.39
CA LEU A 431 -2.40 -1.04 13.84
C LEU A 431 -3.34 -0.41 14.89
N GLU A 432 -2.80 0.53 15.65
CA GLU A 432 -3.53 1.26 16.69
C GLU A 432 -3.24 2.75 16.57
N TYR A 433 -4.30 3.56 16.75
CA TYR A 433 -4.24 5.02 16.64
C TYR A 433 -4.96 5.68 17.82
N GLY A 434 -4.51 6.87 18.19
CA GLY A 434 -5.19 7.68 19.21
C GLY A 434 -6.55 8.21 18.73
N HIS A 435 -6.63 8.57 17.45
CA HIS A 435 -7.86 9.07 16.83
C HIS A 435 -8.05 8.43 15.46
N VAL A 436 -9.30 8.08 15.14
CA VAL A 436 -9.66 7.48 13.85
C VAL A 436 -10.81 8.26 13.23
N ILE A 437 -10.64 8.67 11.96
CA ILE A 437 -11.66 9.37 11.18
C ILE A 437 -12.00 8.52 9.95
N MET A 438 -13.27 8.31 9.68
CA MET A 438 -13.77 7.55 8.53
C MET A 438 -14.63 8.46 7.65
N PRO A 439 -14.07 9.11 6.62
CA PRO A 439 -14.78 10.14 5.86
C PRO A 439 -15.78 9.60 4.83
N PHE A 440 -15.72 8.31 4.47
CA PHE A 440 -16.54 7.72 3.41
C PHE A 440 -17.56 6.69 3.90
N CYS A 441 -18.10 6.87 5.10
CA CYS A 441 -19.09 5.93 5.67
C CYS A 441 -20.46 5.93 4.98
N SER A 442 -20.75 6.95 4.16
CA SER A 442 -22.01 7.07 3.42
C SER A 442 -21.94 6.50 1.99
N ALA A 443 -20.82 5.91 1.59
CA ALA A 443 -20.73 5.30 0.28
C ALA A 443 -21.63 4.07 0.19
N SER A 444 -22.45 3.97 -0.88
CA SER A 444 -23.25 2.77 -1.13
C SER A 444 -22.35 1.55 -1.25
N MET A 445 -22.82 0.43 -0.68
CA MET A 445 -22.14 -0.86 -0.82
C MET A 445 -22.39 -1.52 -2.18
N ASP A 446 -23.38 -1.01 -2.96
CA ASP A 446 -23.79 -1.53 -4.27
C ASP A 446 -22.80 -1.17 -5.39
N PHE A 447 -21.53 -1.04 -5.10
CA PHE A 447 -20.51 -0.74 -6.10
C PHE A 447 -20.08 -2.01 -6.85
N ILE A 448 -21.00 -2.63 -7.56
CA ILE A 448 -20.66 -3.54 -8.64
C ILE A 448 -20.18 -2.65 -9.79
N LYS A 449 -18.88 -2.64 -10.02
CA LYS A 449 -18.34 -1.99 -11.23
C LYS A 449 -18.96 -2.68 -12.44
N LYS A 450 -19.81 -1.98 -13.17
CA LYS A 450 -20.56 -2.47 -14.33
C LYS A 450 -19.71 -3.01 -15.51
N THR A 451 -18.42 -3.16 -15.34
CA THR A 451 -17.47 -3.54 -16.40
C THR A 451 -16.53 -4.68 -16.03
N GLN A 452 -16.83 -5.46 -15.00
CA GLN A 452 -15.94 -6.55 -14.58
C GLN A 452 -16.60 -7.91 -14.76
N LEU A 453 -15.79 -8.87 -15.22
CA LEU A 453 -16.12 -10.29 -15.16
C LEU A 453 -16.04 -10.74 -13.69
N HIS A 454 -17.13 -11.19 -13.14
CA HIS A 454 -17.19 -11.83 -11.83
C HIS A 454 -17.23 -13.35 -12.02
N ILE A 455 -16.36 -14.04 -11.33
CA ILE A 455 -16.30 -15.50 -11.36
C ILE A 455 -16.52 -15.99 -9.93
N SER A 456 -17.50 -16.84 -9.74
CA SER A 456 -17.75 -17.57 -8.50
C SER A 456 -17.50 -19.06 -8.71
N THR A 457 -17.02 -19.74 -7.69
CA THR A 457 -16.89 -21.20 -7.70
C THR A 457 -17.74 -21.76 -6.58
N THR A 458 -18.72 -22.57 -6.91
CA THR A 458 -19.56 -23.31 -5.96
C THR A 458 -19.25 -24.79 -6.07
N LYS A 459 -19.19 -25.48 -4.94
CA LYS A 459 -19.04 -26.94 -4.89
C LYS A 459 -20.44 -27.55 -4.75
N HIS A 460 -20.91 -28.18 -5.79
CA HIS A 460 -22.15 -28.94 -5.76
C HIS A 460 -21.83 -30.43 -5.90
N GLU A 461 -22.14 -31.24 -4.90
CA GLU A 461 -21.74 -32.64 -4.77
C GLU A 461 -20.20 -32.77 -4.88
N ASP A 462 -19.69 -33.58 -5.82
CA ASP A 462 -18.23 -33.76 -6.03
C ASP A 462 -17.67 -32.93 -7.19
N ARG A 463 -18.41 -31.97 -7.73
CA ARG A 463 -17.99 -31.14 -8.87
C ARG A 463 -17.92 -29.68 -8.51
N HIS A 464 -16.84 -29.02 -8.93
CA HIS A 464 -16.74 -27.57 -8.89
C HIS A 464 -17.50 -26.99 -10.07
N GLN A 465 -18.49 -26.14 -9.79
CA GLN A 465 -19.22 -25.37 -10.80
C GLN A 465 -18.67 -23.94 -10.80
N ILE A 466 -18.47 -23.41 -12.00
CA ILE A 466 -17.97 -22.05 -12.19
C ILE A 466 -19.14 -21.18 -12.63
N GLY A 467 -19.55 -20.27 -11.75
CA GLY A 467 -20.48 -19.21 -12.06
C GLY A 467 -19.73 -18.00 -12.65
N TYR A 468 -20.31 -17.32 -13.60
CA TYR A 468 -19.79 -16.03 -14.05
C TYR A 468 -20.92 -15.03 -14.29
N SER A 469 -20.61 -13.77 -14.01
CA SER A 469 -21.41 -12.62 -14.39
C SER A 469 -20.52 -11.60 -15.09
N MET A 470 -20.92 -11.13 -16.24
CA MET A 470 -20.16 -10.23 -17.08
C MET A 470 -21.07 -9.11 -17.61
N SER A 471 -20.63 -7.89 -17.49
CA SER A 471 -21.29 -6.73 -18.09
C SER A 471 -20.93 -6.62 -19.57
N VAL A 472 -21.91 -6.57 -20.44
CA VAL A 472 -21.74 -6.52 -21.90
C VAL A 472 -22.01 -5.11 -22.42
N GLY A 473 -20.96 -4.46 -22.92
CA GLY A 473 -21.06 -3.16 -23.58
C GLY A 473 -21.43 -2.00 -22.64
N ASN A 474 -21.82 -0.87 -23.24
CA ASN A 474 -22.23 0.33 -22.51
C ASN A 474 -23.70 0.34 -22.07
N SER A 475 -24.45 -0.71 -22.37
CA SER A 475 -25.90 -0.81 -22.11
C SER A 475 -26.24 -1.13 -20.65
N GLY A 476 -25.27 -1.57 -19.86
CA GLY A 476 -25.51 -2.02 -18.50
C GLY A 476 -26.21 -3.39 -18.40
N GLU A 477 -26.32 -4.12 -19.51
CA GLU A 477 -26.81 -5.48 -19.50
C GLU A 477 -25.76 -6.42 -18.91
N THR A 478 -26.21 -7.31 -18.02
CA THR A 478 -25.36 -8.33 -17.38
C THR A 478 -25.72 -9.68 -17.99
N VAL A 479 -24.71 -10.41 -18.44
CA VAL A 479 -24.86 -11.81 -18.85
C VAL A 479 -24.26 -12.66 -17.74
N GLN A 480 -25.04 -13.57 -17.20
CA GLN A 480 -24.61 -14.52 -16.18
C GLN A 480 -25.04 -15.93 -16.55
N ASN A 481 -24.29 -16.93 -16.08
CA ASN A 481 -24.71 -18.33 -16.25
C ASN A 481 -25.54 -18.77 -15.03
N GLU A 482 -26.17 -19.94 -15.17
CA GLU A 482 -27.05 -20.56 -14.16
C GLU A 482 -26.34 -20.93 -12.86
N TYR A 483 -25.02 -20.90 -12.82
CA TYR A 483 -24.19 -21.23 -11.64
C TYR A 483 -23.65 -20.01 -10.92
N TYR A 484 -24.04 -18.80 -11.33
CA TYR A 484 -23.66 -17.56 -10.67
C TYR A 484 -24.72 -17.18 -9.65
N ASP A 485 -24.39 -17.35 -8.35
CA ASP A 485 -25.18 -16.84 -7.24
C ASP A 485 -24.65 -15.47 -6.83
N GLU A 486 -25.54 -14.49 -6.76
CA GLU A 486 -25.24 -13.11 -6.37
C GLU A 486 -24.82 -12.95 -4.90
#